data_cbba5817382e0871fb5076b8c74205be
#
_entry.id   cbba5817382e0871fb5076b8c74205be
#
_cell.length_a   1.000
_cell.length_b   1.000
_cell.length_c   1.000
_cell.angle_alpha   90.00
_cell.angle_beta   90.00
_cell.angle_gamma   90.00
#
_symmetry.space_group_name_H-M   'P 1'
#
loop_
_entity.id
_entity.type
_entity.pdbx_description
1 polymer ?
#
loop_
_entity_poly.entity_id
_entity_poly.type
_entity_poly.pdbx_seq_one_letter_code
_entity_poly.pdbx_strand_id
1 'polypeptide(L)'
;FVDKEETVKYFSQGSERVFPRTKAIIARKVSNCHPPASVHIVEKLIEDFKTGRKESEDFWIDMGEKYILIRYFAVRSEKGEYLGVLEVTQNIRPIQTIKGEKRLVSE
;
A
#
# COMPACT_ATOMS: atom_id res chain seq x y z
N PHE A 1 -2.71 6.37 3.43
CA PHE A 1 -2.44 7.36 2.36
C PHE A 1 -1.29 8.25 2.76
N VAL A 2 -0.39 8.46 1.85
CA VAL A 2 0.77 9.34 2.00
C VAL A 2 0.64 10.46 0.99
N ASP A 3 0.69 11.72 1.47
CA ASP A 3 0.50 12.87 0.60
C ASP A 3 1.74 13.16 -0.27
N LYS A 4 1.64 14.18 -1.12
CA LYS A 4 2.71 14.56 -2.05
C LYS A 4 3.98 15.05 -1.34
N GLU A 5 3.90 15.44 -0.08
CA GLU A 5 5.07 15.80 0.74
C GLU A 5 5.65 14.58 1.46
N GLU A 6 5.24 13.37 1.11
CA GLU A 6 5.72 12.12 1.66
C GLU A 6 5.40 11.95 3.15
N THR A 7 4.28 12.52 3.59
CA THR A 7 3.82 12.47 4.96
C THR A 7 2.58 11.60 5.07
N VAL A 8 2.56 10.69 6.05
CA VAL A 8 1.41 9.83 6.30
C VAL A 8 0.25 10.68 6.79
N LYS A 9 -0.86 10.70 6.05
CA LYS A 9 -2.05 11.47 6.39
C LYS A 9 -3.20 10.63 6.89
N TYR A 10 -3.24 9.36 6.48
CA TYR A 10 -4.35 8.47 6.83
C TYR A 10 -3.89 7.03 6.81
N PHE A 11 -4.43 6.24 7.72
CA PHE A 11 -4.37 4.79 7.63
C PHE A 11 -5.63 4.22 8.28
N SER A 12 -6.07 3.07 7.77
CA SER A 12 -7.23 2.38 8.36
C SER A 12 -6.81 1.65 9.64
N GLN A 13 -7.72 1.54 10.58
CA GLN A 13 -7.53 0.74 11.78
C GLN A 13 -8.47 -0.46 11.71
N GLY A 14 -7.90 -1.65 11.67
CA GLY A 14 -8.68 -2.88 11.62
C GLY A 14 -8.03 -3.93 12.51
N SER A 15 -8.83 -4.89 12.96
CA SER A 15 -8.36 -5.97 13.83
C SER A 15 -7.36 -6.90 13.12
N GLU A 16 -7.39 -6.93 11.80
CA GLU A 16 -6.52 -7.80 11.00
C GLU A 16 -5.38 -7.05 10.31
N ARG A 17 -4.96 -5.96 10.91
CA ARG A 17 -3.86 -5.20 10.34
C ARG A 17 -2.57 -6.03 10.34
N VAL A 18 -1.94 -6.15 9.16
CA VAL A 18 -0.75 -6.98 8.99
C VAL A 18 0.45 -6.38 9.72
N PHE A 19 0.66 -5.08 9.56
CA PHE A 19 1.73 -4.35 10.21
C PHE A 19 1.13 -3.38 11.23
N PRO A 20 1.42 -3.56 12.54
CA PRO A 20 0.87 -2.67 13.56
C PRO A 20 1.24 -1.22 13.29
N ARG A 21 0.26 -0.35 13.38
CA ARG A 21 0.46 1.08 13.27
C ARG A 21 -0.50 1.77 14.23
N THR A 22 -0.11 2.94 14.71
CA THR A 22 -0.92 3.73 15.62
C THR A 22 -1.16 5.10 15.01
N LYS A 23 -2.12 5.85 15.58
CA LYS A 23 -2.39 7.21 15.14
C LYS A 23 -1.16 8.12 15.24
N ALA A 24 -0.19 7.75 16.08
CA ALA A 24 1.03 8.53 16.26
C ALA A 24 1.90 8.61 14.99
N ILE A 25 1.73 7.71 14.02
CA ILE A 25 2.49 7.78 12.78
C ILE A 25 1.92 8.77 11.77
N ILE A 26 0.70 9.24 11.96
CA ILE A 26 0.11 10.22 11.06
C ILE A 26 0.94 11.51 11.12
N ALA A 27 1.18 12.14 9.97
CA ALA A 27 2.05 13.28 9.76
C ALA A 27 3.54 12.97 9.81
N ARG A 28 3.92 11.70 9.97
CA ARG A 28 5.30 11.26 9.93
C ARG A 28 5.77 11.10 8.49
N LYS A 29 7.02 11.46 8.22
CA LYS A 29 7.59 11.19 6.91
C LYS A 29 7.64 9.69 6.65
N VAL A 30 7.27 9.26 5.45
CA VAL A 30 7.20 7.84 5.12
C VAL A 30 8.57 7.15 5.27
N SER A 31 9.66 7.84 5.00
CA SER A 31 11.00 7.29 5.19
C SER A 31 11.30 6.94 6.64
N ASN A 32 10.64 7.60 7.59
CA ASN A 32 10.81 7.32 9.02
C ASN A 32 9.95 6.16 9.50
N CYS A 33 9.06 5.66 8.64
CA CYS A 33 8.17 4.53 8.96
C CYS A 33 8.74 3.19 8.48
N HIS A 34 9.89 3.19 7.80
CA HIS A 34 10.49 2.00 7.20
C HIS A 34 11.88 1.72 7.77
N PRO A 35 12.31 0.45 7.77
CA PRO A 35 13.68 0.12 8.15
C PRO A 35 14.70 0.81 7.23
N PRO A 36 15.87 1.18 7.74
CA PRO A 36 16.89 1.84 6.91
C PRO A 36 17.24 1.08 5.62
N ALA A 37 17.20 -0.24 5.66
CA ALA A 37 17.54 -1.07 4.51
C ALA A 37 16.59 -0.89 3.31
N SER A 38 15.35 -0.44 3.55
CA SER A 38 14.36 -0.27 2.49
C SER A 38 14.02 1.18 2.16
N VAL A 39 14.61 2.13 2.86
CA VAL A 39 14.28 3.57 2.67
C VAL A 39 14.52 4.01 1.22
N HIS A 40 15.68 3.67 0.64
CA HIS A 40 15.98 4.11 -0.73
C HIS A 40 15.09 3.45 -1.78
N ILE A 41 14.57 2.24 -1.50
CA ILE A 41 13.61 1.58 -2.38
C ILE A 41 12.29 2.35 -2.36
N VAL A 42 11.85 2.74 -1.18
CA VAL A 42 10.64 3.55 -1.01
C VAL A 42 10.77 4.90 -1.69
N GLU A 43 11.91 5.56 -1.50
CA GLU A 43 12.16 6.87 -2.11
C GLU A 43 12.17 6.80 -3.63
N LYS A 44 12.76 5.75 -4.20
CA LYS A 44 12.76 5.54 -5.65
C LYS A 44 11.35 5.28 -6.17
N LEU A 45 10.57 4.50 -5.45
CA LEU A 45 9.19 4.22 -5.83
C LEU A 45 8.36 5.51 -5.87
N ILE A 46 8.50 6.35 -4.84
CA ILE A 46 7.80 7.62 -4.78
C ILE A 46 8.24 8.53 -5.93
N GLU A 47 9.53 8.56 -6.22
CA GLU A 47 10.05 9.35 -7.35
C GLU A 47 9.45 8.87 -8.68
N ASP A 48 9.35 7.56 -8.89
CA ASP A 48 8.73 6.99 -10.08
C ASP A 48 7.26 7.39 -10.21
N PHE A 49 6.54 7.46 -9.08
CA PHE A 49 5.15 7.93 -9.07
C PHE A 49 5.05 9.42 -9.38
N LYS A 50 5.93 10.23 -8.78
CA LYS A 50 5.92 11.68 -9.02
C LYS A 50 6.20 12.03 -10.48
N THR A 51 7.10 11.29 -11.11
CA THR A 51 7.51 11.56 -12.50
C THR A 51 6.59 10.89 -13.52
N GLY A 52 5.64 10.07 -13.08
CA GLY A 52 4.72 9.36 -13.97
C GLY A 52 5.29 8.12 -14.61
N ARG A 53 6.45 7.66 -14.19
CA ARG A 53 7.05 6.40 -14.70
C ARG A 53 6.24 5.19 -14.31
N LYS A 54 5.60 5.23 -13.13
CA LYS A 54 4.75 4.16 -12.64
C LYS A 54 3.46 4.74 -12.07
N GLU A 55 2.39 3.99 -12.19
CA GLU A 55 1.10 4.33 -11.58
C GLU A 55 0.78 3.39 -10.41
N SER A 56 1.41 2.22 -10.38
CA SER A 56 1.24 1.24 -9.32
C SER A 56 2.47 0.35 -9.22
N GLU A 57 2.63 -0.29 -8.06
CA GLU A 57 3.67 -1.29 -7.83
C GLU A 57 3.20 -2.25 -6.76
N ASP A 58 3.46 -3.54 -6.95
CA ASP A 58 3.07 -4.58 -6.02
C ASP A 58 4.30 -5.28 -5.44
N PHE A 59 4.24 -5.54 -4.15
CA PHE A 59 5.21 -6.39 -3.46
C PHE A 59 4.46 -7.48 -2.72
N TRP A 60 5.11 -8.62 -2.50
CA TRP A 60 4.47 -9.69 -1.75
C TRP A 60 5.51 -10.45 -0.93
N ILE A 61 5.06 -10.95 0.22
CA ILE A 61 5.92 -11.64 1.19
C ILE A 61 5.20 -12.89 1.66
N ASP A 62 5.90 -14.02 1.61
CA ASP A 62 5.41 -15.27 2.20
C ASP A 62 5.86 -15.32 3.66
N MET A 63 4.92 -15.20 4.58
CA MET A 63 5.18 -15.22 6.02
C MET A 63 4.62 -16.49 6.67
N GLY A 64 4.55 -17.59 5.92
CA GLY A 64 4.02 -18.85 6.42
C GLY A 64 2.51 -18.87 6.48
N GLU A 65 1.93 -18.62 7.63
CA GLU A 65 0.47 -18.60 7.78
C GLU A 65 -0.19 -17.47 7.03
N LYS A 66 0.55 -16.40 6.76
CA LYS A 66 0.07 -15.24 6.03
C LYS A 66 0.85 -15.09 4.74
N TYR A 67 0.16 -14.71 3.69
CA TYR A 67 0.77 -14.31 2.43
C TYR A 67 0.37 -12.87 2.18
N ILE A 68 1.33 -11.97 2.26
CA ILE A 68 1.06 -10.54 2.32
C ILE A 68 1.25 -9.93 0.95
N LEU A 69 0.20 -9.31 0.43
CA LEU A 69 0.25 -8.50 -0.78
C LEU A 69 0.24 -7.03 -0.37
N ILE A 70 1.27 -6.30 -0.78
CA ILE A 70 1.40 -4.87 -0.51
C ILE A 70 1.33 -4.15 -1.86
N ARG A 71 0.32 -3.32 -2.04
CA ARG A 71 0.10 -2.63 -3.29
C ARG A 71 0.17 -1.12 -3.08
N TYR A 72 0.92 -0.46 -3.95
CA TYR A 72 1.06 0.99 -3.94
C TYR A 72 0.44 1.56 -5.20
N PHE A 73 -0.32 2.64 -5.05
CA PHE A 73 -0.96 3.34 -6.15
C PHE A 73 -0.65 4.82 -6.07
N ALA A 74 -0.24 5.40 -7.19
CA ALA A 74 -0.13 6.85 -7.28
C ALA A 74 -1.55 7.44 -7.28
N VAL A 75 -1.79 8.42 -6.43
CA VAL A 75 -3.07 9.13 -6.38
C VAL A 75 -2.88 10.47 -7.09
N ARG A 76 -3.73 10.73 -8.07
CA ARG A 76 -3.67 11.96 -8.88
C ARG A 76 -5.00 12.67 -8.89
N SER A 77 -4.97 13.99 -9.06
CA SER A 77 -6.18 14.77 -9.27
C SER A 77 -6.75 14.49 -10.65
N GLU A 78 -7.96 15.01 -10.92
CA GLU A 78 -8.58 14.90 -12.23
C GLU A 78 -7.72 15.53 -13.34
N LYS A 79 -6.85 16.48 -12.95
CA LYS A 79 -5.92 17.14 -13.88
C LYS A 79 -4.60 16.39 -14.05
N GLY A 80 -4.43 15.26 -13.34
CA GLY A 80 -3.22 14.46 -13.40
C GLY A 80 -2.13 14.88 -12.45
N GLU A 81 -2.40 15.80 -11.54
CA GLU A 81 -1.40 16.22 -10.54
C GLU A 81 -1.19 15.13 -9.50
N TYR A 82 0.07 14.85 -9.17
CA TYR A 82 0.41 13.90 -8.14
C TYR A 82 0.00 14.40 -6.77
N LEU A 83 -0.85 13.66 -6.07
CA LEU A 83 -1.34 14.00 -4.75
C LEU A 83 -0.72 13.18 -3.64
N GLY A 84 -0.25 11.98 -3.96
CA GLY A 84 0.32 11.09 -2.97
C GLY A 84 0.26 9.63 -3.37
N VAL A 85 0.49 8.76 -2.40
CA VAL A 85 0.50 7.31 -2.58
C VAL A 85 -0.49 6.66 -1.64
N LEU A 86 -1.29 5.75 -2.19
CA LEU A 86 -2.16 4.88 -1.40
C LEU A 86 -1.50 3.51 -1.28
N GLU A 87 -1.31 3.05 -0.06
CA GLU A 87 -0.83 1.70 0.22
C GLU A 87 -2.02 0.83 0.65
N VAL A 88 -2.15 -0.34 0.04
CA VAL A 88 -3.11 -1.35 0.44
C VAL A 88 -2.34 -2.62 0.79
N THR A 89 -2.45 -3.05 2.05
CA THR A 89 -1.77 -4.24 2.54
C THR A 89 -2.82 -5.27 2.94
N GLN A 90 -2.67 -6.48 2.45
CA GLN A 90 -3.68 -7.51 2.65
C GLN A 90 -3.04 -8.88 2.81
N ASN A 91 -3.57 -9.67 3.75
CA ASN A 91 -3.25 -11.08 3.83
C ASN A 91 -4.12 -11.81 2.81
N ILE A 92 -3.52 -12.34 1.76
CA ILE A 92 -4.27 -13.01 0.68
C ILE A 92 -4.27 -14.54 0.81
N ARG A 93 -3.73 -15.09 1.90
CA ARG A 93 -3.74 -16.56 2.07
C ARG A 93 -5.14 -17.16 1.92
N PRO A 94 -6.18 -16.59 2.54
CA PRO A 94 -7.55 -17.08 2.31
C PRO A 94 -8.00 -16.94 0.86
N ILE A 95 -7.56 -15.89 0.17
CA ILE A 95 -7.93 -15.63 -1.22
C ILE A 95 -7.27 -16.64 -2.16
N GLN A 96 -6.07 -17.10 -1.83
CA GLN A 96 -5.34 -18.07 -2.64
C GLN A 96 -6.05 -19.43 -2.74
N THR A 97 -6.98 -19.71 -1.84
CA THR A 97 -7.73 -20.97 -1.84
C THR A 97 -9.03 -20.90 -2.63
N ILE A 98 -9.39 -19.73 -3.13
CA ILE A 98 -10.65 -19.55 -3.87
C ILE A 98 -10.54 -20.24 -5.24
N LYS A 99 -11.59 -21.02 -5.55
CA LYS A 99 -11.68 -21.75 -6.83
C LYS A 99 -13.11 -21.66 -7.35
N GLY A 100 -13.26 -21.88 -8.66
CA GLY A 100 -14.55 -21.86 -9.30
C GLY A 100 -15.19 -20.49 -9.31
N GLU A 101 -16.49 -20.45 -9.15
CA GLU A 101 -17.27 -19.21 -9.20
C GLU A 101 -18.27 -19.13 -8.07
N LYS A 102 -18.50 -17.93 -7.59
CA LYS A 102 -19.62 -17.63 -6.70
C LYS A 102 -20.20 -16.31 -7.19
N ARG A 103 -21.25 -16.41 -7.99
CA ARG A 103 -21.89 -15.25 -8.63
C ARG A 103 -22.95 -14.65 -7.73
N LEU A 104 -23.21 -13.36 -7.92
CA LEU A 104 -24.29 -12.67 -7.21
C LEU A 104 -25.64 -13.21 -7.64
N VAL A 105 -25.78 -13.63 -8.88
CA VAL A 105 -26.98 -14.26 -9.40
C VAL A 105 -26.66 -15.71 -9.74
N SER A 106 -27.44 -16.60 -9.15
CA SER A 106 -27.33 -18.03 -9.40
C SER A 106 -28.16 -18.40 -10.62
N GLU A 107 -27.55 -19.11 -11.57
CA GLU A 107 -28.25 -19.62 -12.76
C GLU A 107 -28.30 -21.14 -12.74
#